data_1b8a2f45ebc4b1db1f2b8f559444dcca
#
_entry.id   1b8a2f45ebc4b1db1f2b8f559444dcca
#
_cell.length_a   1.000
_cell.length_b   1.000
_cell.length_c   1.000
_cell.angle_alpha   90.00
_cell.angle_beta   90.00
_cell.angle_gamma   90.00
#
_symmetry.space_group_name_H-M   'P 1'
#
loop_
_entity.id
_entity.type
_entity.pdbx_description
1 polymer ?
#
loop_
_entity_poly.entity_id
_entity_poly.type
_entity_poly.pdbx_seq_one_letter_code
_entity_poly.pdbx_strand_id
1 'polypeptide(L)'
;MQRLFPFNTLRKKLNMKRSSVIKMLGLIFAFALFAASCGDDGAAVREVGSASSGSGSGSGSGSGSGSGSGSGSGSSSGSASSSASASASASASSSGPAGAEITADATAGEGGYDYASNVDNHRLLVLDMCDMNELLGADTIDFAAVADIYNNGKNAEKSDGSFRTLAGFASAEGKKHSHDAYYGAPGSLDVFITSALEGTGMFAGEADGVRKQGVQKGMQNQALIAYVLHEINSALAKAADGNWAGAVHNWDEGWAFYHGAAAGCGPYGTADKRGGNFGTLGADGETALANEAVLSAMIAGRDALLSGDAAGAENAAALVTRAVVITYSQAVMRYAVKVEGDLEGGDMAKARIHQAEGLAFWRVIEPELGVLGMFGDTIATLNAEYDLDNEPGSGPGADAVRTALYPVWGLLEIGRDDIGSLQ
;
A
#
# COMPACT_ATOMS: atom_id res chain seq x y z
N MET A 1 -15.95 43.05 -36.59
CA MET A 1 -16.22 43.20 -35.15
C MET A 1 -16.32 41.81 -34.55
N GLN A 2 -15.17 41.27 -34.04
CA GLN A 2 -15.10 40.01 -33.34
C GLN A 2 -15.23 40.27 -31.83
N ARG A 3 -16.24 39.66 -31.18
CA ARG A 3 -16.42 39.73 -29.73
C ARG A 3 -15.57 38.64 -29.06
N LEU A 4 -14.54 39.06 -28.36
CA LEU A 4 -13.77 38.23 -27.41
C LEU A 4 -14.64 37.95 -26.17
N PHE A 5 -14.90 36.68 -25.87
CA PHE A 5 -15.50 36.24 -24.62
C PHE A 5 -14.39 36.01 -23.58
N PRO A 6 -14.59 36.36 -22.29
CA PRO A 6 -13.52 36.28 -21.30
C PRO A 6 -13.33 34.85 -20.77
N PHE A 7 -12.14 34.32 -20.96
CA PHE A 7 -11.67 33.01 -20.51
C PHE A 7 -11.62 32.82 -18.96
N ASN A 8 -11.84 33.89 -18.18
CA ASN A 8 -11.63 33.85 -16.72
C ASN A 8 -12.77 33.27 -15.88
N THR A 9 -13.97 33.09 -16.44
CA THR A 9 -15.13 32.57 -15.70
C THR A 9 -15.18 31.03 -15.67
N LEU A 10 -14.55 30.36 -16.62
CA LEU A 10 -14.50 28.89 -16.64
C LEU A 10 -13.53 28.32 -15.59
N ARG A 11 -12.37 28.98 -15.37
CA ARG A 11 -11.38 28.53 -14.38
C ARG A 11 -11.90 28.56 -12.93
N LYS A 12 -12.71 29.53 -12.55
CA LYS A 12 -13.30 29.60 -11.19
C LYS A 12 -14.37 28.53 -10.95
N LYS A 13 -15.10 28.09 -11.96
CA LYS A 13 -16.11 27.02 -11.83
C LYS A 13 -15.46 25.63 -11.78
N LEU A 14 -14.33 25.41 -12.46
CA LEU A 14 -13.58 24.15 -12.38
C LEU A 14 -12.89 23.97 -11.01
N ASN A 15 -12.30 25.04 -10.45
CA ASN A 15 -11.64 24.94 -9.14
C ASN A 15 -12.63 24.71 -7.97
N MET A 16 -13.88 25.20 -8.07
CA MET A 16 -14.91 24.92 -7.05
C MET A 16 -15.41 23.47 -7.08
N LYS A 17 -15.44 22.82 -8.26
CA LYS A 17 -15.79 21.39 -8.35
C LYS A 17 -14.66 20.46 -7.86
N ARG A 18 -13.40 20.81 -8.14
CA ARG A 18 -12.24 20.05 -7.67
C ARG A 18 -12.20 19.89 -6.14
N SER A 19 -12.41 20.98 -5.42
CA SER A 19 -12.44 20.95 -3.94
C SER A 19 -13.57 20.11 -3.36
N SER A 20 -14.70 19.95 -4.07
CA SER A 20 -15.83 19.16 -3.57
C SER A 20 -15.66 17.65 -3.81
N VAL A 21 -15.03 17.25 -4.92
CA VAL A 21 -14.79 15.82 -5.24
C VAL A 21 -13.67 15.25 -4.37
N ILE A 22 -12.60 16.01 -4.13
CA ILE A 22 -11.52 15.61 -3.21
C ILE A 22 -12.06 15.45 -1.78
N LYS A 23 -12.97 16.35 -1.33
CA LYS A 23 -13.65 16.21 -0.03
C LYS A 23 -14.59 15.00 0.01
N MET A 24 -15.19 14.62 -1.12
CA MET A 24 -16.05 13.44 -1.21
C MET A 24 -15.24 12.14 -1.20
N LEU A 25 -14.04 12.10 -1.80
CA LEU A 25 -13.12 10.96 -1.72
C LEU A 25 -12.59 10.76 -0.28
N GLY A 26 -12.15 11.82 0.39
CA GLY A 26 -11.76 11.77 1.80
C GLY A 26 -12.90 11.26 2.70
N LEU A 27 -14.15 11.63 2.40
CA LEU A 27 -15.32 11.17 3.15
C LEU A 27 -15.67 9.69 2.89
N ILE A 28 -15.45 9.19 1.66
CA ILE A 28 -15.74 7.79 1.29
C ILE A 28 -14.72 6.84 1.93
N PHE A 29 -13.44 7.23 1.99
CA PHE A 29 -12.41 6.46 2.71
C PHE A 29 -12.57 6.51 4.23
N ALA A 30 -13.12 7.59 4.80
CA ALA A 30 -13.38 7.72 6.24
C ALA A 30 -14.54 6.82 6.74
N PHE A 31 -15.49 6.42 5.89
CA PHE A 31 -16.61 5.57 6.31
C PHE A 31 -16.26 4.09 6.49
N ALA A 32 -15.11 3.61 5.94
CA ALA A 32 -14.59 2.27 6.22
C ALA A 32 -13.88 2.17 7.60
N LEU A 33 -13.83 3.27 8.36
CA LEU A 33 -13.04 3.42 9.59
C LEU A 33 -13.76 2.95 10.88
N PHE A 34 -14.98 2.39 10.85
CA PHE A 34 -15.66 1.93 12.05
C PHE A 34 -15.42 0.45 12.33
N ALA A 35 -14.62 0.22 13.34
CA ALA A 35 -14.38 -0.95 14.18
C ALA A 35 -13.08 -1.71 13.94
N ALA A 36 -12.00 -1.29 14.57
CA ALA A 36 -11.01 -2.21 15.12
C ALA A 36 -10.16 -1.49 16.18
N SER A 37 -10.03 -2.12 17.33
CA SER A 37 -9.27 -1.64 18.48
C SER A 37 -7.78 -1.50 18.18
N CYS A 38 -7.15 -0.53 18.84
CA CYS A 38 -5.70 -0.33 18.85
C CYS A 38 -4.96 -1.62 19.25
N GLY A 39 -4.16 -2.16 18.32
CA GLY A 39 -3.12 -3.12 18.63
C GLY A 39 -1.84 -2.60 17.97
N ASP A 40 -0.75 -2.62 18.71
CA ASP A 40 0.60 -2.34 18.22
C ASP A 40 0.89 -3.28 17.03
N ASP A 41 1.21 -2.73 15.85
CA ASP A 41 1.25 -3.48 14.59
C ASP A 41 2.51 -4.37 14.44
N GLY A 42 2.78 -5.17 15.46
CA GLY A 42 3.68 -6.30 15.35
C GLY A 42 3.03 -7.42 14.52
N ALA A 43 3.46 -7.63 13.27
CA ALA A 43 3.04 -8.79 12.51
C ALA A 43 3.37 -10.06 13.32
N ALA A 44 2.34 -10.80 13.74
CA ALA A 44 2.53 -12.03 14.49
C ALA A 44 3.29 -13.06 13.62
N VAL A 45 4.32 -13.67 14.17
CA VAL A 45 5.01 -14.77 13.53
C VAL A 45 4.03 -15.94 13.41
N ARG A 46 3.80 -16.42 12.20
CA ARG A 46 3.03 -17.65 11.95
C ARG A 46 3.87 -18.83 12.46
N GLU A 47 3.52 -19.41 13.62
CA GLU A 47 4.09 -20.69 14.01
C GLU A 47 3.63 -21.78 13.02
N VAL A 48 4.58 -22.27 12.23
CA VAL A 48 4.37 -23.46 11.41
C VAL A 48 4.39 -24.65 12.37
N GLY A 49 3.20 -25.14 12.73
CA GLY A 49 3.06 -26.29 13.60
C GLY A 49 3.65 -27.56 12.97
N SER A 50 4.85 -27.94 13.40
CA SER A 50 5.36 -29.29 13.24
C SER A 50 4.50 -30.23 14.06
N ALA A 51 3.72 -31.05 13.42
CA ALA A 51 3.01 -32.14 14.07
C ALA A 51 4.02 -33.15 14.64
N SER A 52 4.28 -33.08 15.93
CA SER A 52 4.91 -34.16 16.70
C SER A 52 4.04 -34.48 17.91
N SER A 53 3.45 -35.67 17.87
CA SER A 53 2.75 -36.32 18.97
C SER A 53 3.71 -36.58 20.15
N GLY A 54 3.36 -36.05 21.33
CA GLY A 54 4.08 -36.33 22.56
C GLY A 54 3.33 -35.86 23.78
N SER A 55 2.62 -36.76 24.45
CA SER A 55 2.00 -36.58 25.76
C SER A 55 3.01 -36.33 26.84
N GLY A 56 2.79 -35.34 27.72
CA GLY A 56 3.57 -35.11 28.93
C GLY A 56 2.98 -34.04 29.83
N SER A 57 2.29 -34.48 30.87
CA SER A 57 1.78 -33.68 31.98
C SER A 57 2.92 -33.18 32.88
N GLY A 58 2.88 -31.93 33.32
CA GLY A 58 3.78 -31.37 34.33
C GLY A 58 3.30 -30.01 34.85
N SER A 59 2.66 -30.02 35.99
CA SER A 59 2.31 -28.86 36.79
C SER A 59 3.52 -28.25 37.50
N GLY A 60 3.65 -26.94 37.56
CA GLY A 60 4.63 -26.22 38.36
C GLY A 60 4.29 -24.78 38.59
N SER A 61 3.69 -24.51 39.74
CA SER A 61 3.46 -23.18 40.29
C SER A 61 4.74 -22.55 40.85
N GLY A 62 4.97 -21.27 40.65
CA GLY A 62 6.03 -20.49 41.27
C GLY A 62 5.73 -19.01 41.33
N SER A 63 5.20 -18.56 42.45
CA SER A 63 5.02 -17.17 42.85
C SER A 63 6.33 -16.55 43.33
N GLY A 64 6.62 -15.31 42.97
CA GLY A 64 7.74 -14.53 43.51
C GLY A 64 7.45 -13.04 43.47
N SER A 65 7.02 -12.52 44.61
CA SER A 65 6.84 -11.10 44.92
C SER A 65 8.19 -10.50 45.34
N GLY A 66 8.49 -9.29 44.89
CA GLY A 66 9.62 -8.49 45.35
C GLY A 66 9.32 -6.99 45.31
N SER A 67 8.96 -6.45 46.46
CA SER A 67 8.80 -5.01 46.71
C SER A 67 10.14 -4.38 47.06
N GLY A 68 10.40 -3.16 46.56
CA GLY A 68 11.58 -2.37 46.95
C GLY A 68 11.26 -0.88 46.89
N SER A 69 10.97 -0.29 48.05
CA SER A 69 10.76 1.15 48.24
C SER A 69 12.12 1.83 48.50
N GLY A 70 12.34 3.02 47.97
CA GLY A 70 13.48 3.87 48.28
C GLY A 70 13.16 5.35 48.15
N SER A 71 12.90 5.97 49.31
CA SER A 71 12.69 7.41 49.47
C SER A 71 14.03 8.13 49.63
N GLY A 72 14.17 9.32 49.00
CA GLY A 72 15.32 10.20 49.25
C GLY A 72 14.95 11.65 49.02
N SER A 73 14.73 12.37 50.13
CA SER A 73 14.48 13.82 50.17
C SER A 73 15.82 14.59 50.21
N GLY A 74 15.85 15.75 49.57
CA GLY A 74 16.96 16.68 49.73
C GLY A 74 16.59 18.08 49.30
N SER A 75 16.27 18.92 50.28
CA SER A 75 16.03 20.37 50.14
C SER A 75 17.33 21.16 50.19
N SER A 76 17.50 22.19 49.40
CA SER A 76 18.22 23.38 49.85
C SER A 76 17.86 24.62 48.99
N SER A 77 17.56 25.65 49.72
CA SER A 77 17.16 27.02 49.38
C SER A 77 18.34 27.90 48.95
N GLY A 78 18.07 28.89 48.10
CA GLY A 78 18.98 30.00 47.83
C GLY A 78 18.30 31.09 47.02
N SER A 79 17.97 32.19 47.70
CA SER A 79 17.40 33.44 47.15
C SER A 79 18.46 34.32 46.54
N ALA A 80 18.16 35.07 45.49
CA ALA A 80 18.55 36.47 45.31
C ALA A 80 17.85 37.11 44.10
N SER A 81 17.32 38.29 44.36
CA SER A 81 16.55 39.18 43.48
C SER A 81 17.42 39.91 42.45
N SER A 82 16.87 40.20 41.27
CA SER A 82 17.01 41.55 40.67
C SER A 82 16.01 41.74 39.50
N SER A 83 15.31 42.85 39.58
CA SER A 83 14.29 43.35 38.67
C SER A 83 14.87 43.81 37.34
N ALA A 84 14.23 43.46 36.23
CA ALA A 84 14.28 44.25 35.01
C ALA A 84 12.92 44.09 34.27
N SER A 85 12.19 45.21 34.22
CA SER A 85 10.96 45.33 33.43
C SER A 85 11.30 45.32 31.93
N ALA A 86 10.78 44.32 31.21
CA ALA A 86 10.71 44.36 29.77
C ALA A 86 9.27 44.14 29.36
N SER A 87 8.72 45.09 28.63
CA SER A 87 7.38 45.06 28.05
C SER A 87 7.30 43.90 27.06
N ALA A 88 6.58 42.85 27.42
CA ALA A 88 6.28 41.79 26.52
C ALA A 88 5.03 42.15 25.72
N SER A 89 5.24 42.43 24.44
CA SER A 89 4.17 42.39 23.45
C SER A 89 3.66 40.94 23.40
N ALA A 90 2.47 40.71 23.91
CA ALA A 90 1.80 39.42 23.78
C ALA A 90 1.39 39.20 22.29
N SER A 91 2.26 38.57 21.54
CA SER A 91 1.83 37.88 20.31
C SER A 91 0.94 36.73 20.77
N ALA A 92 -0.35 36.83 20.48
CA ALA A 92 -1.26 35.73 20.61
C ALA A 92 -0.82 34.66 19.61
N SER A 93 -0.04 33.68 20.06
CA SER A 93 0.20 32.45 19.34
C SER A 93 -1.13 31.73 19.32
N SER A 94 -1.76 31.64 18.16
CA SER A 94 -2.82 30.66 17.92
C SER A 94 -2.16 29.28 18.03
N SER A 95 -2.29 28.65 19.18
CA SER A 95 -1.90 27.26 19.35
C SER A 95 -2.90 26.40 18.58
N GLY A 96 -2.60 26.17 17.30
CA GLY A 96 -3.11 25.01 16.60
C GLY A 96 -2.65 23.73 17.33
N PRO A 97 -3.30 22.60 17.12
CA PRO A 97 -2.83 21.34 17.71
C PRO A 97 -1.35 21.16 17.34
N ALA A 98 -0.51 20.86 18.33
CA ALA A 98 0.88 20.55 18.07
C ALA A 98 0.92 19.25 17.24
N GLY A 99 1.54 19.30 16.06
CA GLY A 99 1.74 18.12 15.23
C GLY A 99 2.79 17.18 15.84
N ALA A 100 3.33 16.28 15.03
CA ALA A 100 4.41 15.40 15.43
C ALA A 100 5.79 16.07 15.29
N GLU A 101 6.81 15.47 15.91
CA GLU A 101 8.21 15.82 15.73
C GLU A 101 8.94 14.67 14.99
N ILE A 102 10.00 15.00 14.25
CA ILE A 102 10.90 14.02 13.65
C ILE A 102 11.68 13.34 14.78
N THR A 103 11.70 12.00 14.81
CA THR A 103 12.41 11.26 15.86
C THR A 103 13.93 11.28 15.63
N ALA A 104 14.71 11.20 16.71
CA ALA A 104 16.17 11.26 16.62
C ALA A 104 16.79 10.02 15.92
N ASP A 105 16.05 8.93 15.85
CA ASP A 105 16.41 7.66 15.21
C ASP A 105 15.67 7.42 13.90
N ALA A 106 15.11 8.46 13.28
CA ALA A 106 14.42 8.36 12.02
C ALA A 106 15.30 7.66 10.96
N THR A 107 14.68 6.80 10.17
CA THR A 107 15.32 6.11 9.04
C THR A 107 15.90 7.14 8.06
N ALA A 108 17.07 6.86 7.50
CA ALA A 108 17.67 7.71 6.48
C ALA A 108 16.77 7.81 5.25
N GLY A 109 16.70 9.01 4.66
CA GLY A 109 15.88 9.25 3.48
C GLY A 109 16.23 8.36 2.29
N GLU A 110 15.22 7.97 1.50
CA GLU A 110 15.39 7.19 0.28
C GLU A 110 14.36 7.56 -0.79
N GLY A 111 14.76 7.47 -2.05
CA GLY A 111 13.87 7.77 -3.18
C GLY A 111 13.34 9.21 -3.21
N GLY A 112 14.02 10.16 -2.55
CA GLY A 112 13.59 11.55 -2.43
C GLY A 112 12.62 11.82 -1.28
N TYR A 113 12.29 10.81 -0.46
CA TYR A 113 11.48 10.94 0.74
C TYR A 113 12.37 10.90 1.99
N ASP A 114 12.21 11.87 2.89
CA ASP A 114 12.87 11.89 4.19
C ASP A 114 11.90 11.37 5.25
N TYR A 115 12.26 10.29 5.92
CA TYR A 115 11.46 9.71 6.99
C TYR A 115 11.48 10.61 8.24
N ALA A 116 10.37 10.64 8.95
CA ALA A 116 10.25 11.34 10.23
C ALA A 116 10.34 10.38 11.43
N SER A 117 10.31 9.07 11.19
CA SER A 117 10.39 8.02 12.21
C SER A 117 11.23 6.84 11.75
N ASN A 118 11.48 5.89 12.66
CA ASN A 118 12.23 4.67 12.32
C ASN A 118 11.31 3.60 11.75
N VAL A 119 11.53 3.25 10.47
CA VAL A 119 10.82 2.20 9.73
C VAL A 119 11.78 1.22 9.04
N ASP A 120 13.00 1.08 9.56
CA ASP A 120 14.06 0.29 8.91
C ASP A 120 13.63 -1.13 8.58
N ASN A 121 13.00 -1.84 9.50
CA ASN A 121 12.60 -3.22 9.23
C ASN A 121 11.34 -3.32 8.33
N HIS A 122 10.57 -2.26 8.11
CA HIS A 122 9.51 -2.23 7.08
C HIS A 122 10.11 -2.06 5.69
N ARG A 123 11.01 -1.10 5.50
CA ARG A 123 11.65 -0.87 4.20
C ARG A 123 12.51 -2.06 3.73
N LEU A 124 13.14 -2.79 4.66
CA LEU A 124 13.95 -3.97 4.37
C LEU A 124 13.13 -5.17 3.88
N LEU A 125 11.82 -5.22 4.15
CA LEU A 125 10.94 -6.28 3.66
C LEU A 125 10.93 -6.36 2.12
N VAL A 126 11.15 -5.24 1.44
CA VAL A 126 11.23 -5.22 -0.03
C VAL A 126 12.46 -5.96 -0.57
N LEU A 127 13.52 -6.15 0.24
CA LEU A 127 14.66 -7.01 -0.13
C LEU A 127 14.26 -8.49 -0.21
N ASP A 128 13.34 -8.95 0.65
CA ASP A 128 12.80 -10.31 0.54
C ASP A 128 12.10 -10.52 -0.80
N MET A 129 11.44 -9.47 -1.33
CA MET A 129 10.88 -9.50 -2.68
C MET A 129 11.94 -9.64 -3.78
N CYS A 130 13.10 -9.00 -3.63
CA CYS A 130 14.21 -9.17 -4.58
C CYS A 130 14.70 -10.62 -4.61
N ASP A 131 14.95 -11.19 -3.42
CA ASP A 131 15.42 -12.55 -3.27
C ASP A 131 14.41 -13.57 -3.85
N MET A 132 13.11 -13.40 -3.54
CA MET A 132 12.07 -14.25 -4.12
C MET A 132 11.92 -14.07 -5.62
N ASN A 133 12.07 -12.85 -6.14
CA ASN A 133 12.02 -12.59 -7.59
C ASN A 133 13.18 -13.26 -8.33
N GLU A 134 14.37 -13.36 -7.72
CA GLU A 134 15.51 -14.11 -8.28
C GLU A 134 15.17 -15.59 -8.40
N LEU A 135 14.64 -16.22 -7.34
CA LEU A 135 14.20 -17.62 -7.34
C LEU A 135 13.09 -17.86 -8.37
N LEU A 136 12.11 -16.97 -8.47
CA LEU A 136 11.02 -17.04 -9.46
C LEU A 136 11.52 -16.80 -10.88
N GLY A 137 12.69 -16.19 -11.06
CA GLY A 137 13.33 -15.95 -12.36
C GLY A 137 14.10 -17.15 -12.92
N ALA A 138 14.35 -18.20 -12.15
CA ALA A 138 15.09 -19.37 -12.56
C ALA A 138 14.35 -20.20 -13.62
N ASP A 139 15.09 -20.94 -14.44
CA ASP A 139 14.53 -21.83 -15.48
C ASP A 139 13.63 -22.92 -14.87
N THR A 140 13.96 -23.40 -13.67
CA THR A 140 13.14 -24.26 -12.84
C THR A 140 12.86 -23.55 -11.53
N ILE A 141 11.59 -23.28 -11.26
CA ILE A 141 11.19 -22.49 -10.08
C ILE A 141 11.16 -23.40 -8.86
N ASP A 142 11.93 -23.03 -7.84
CA ASP A 142 11.84 -23.65 -6.51
C ASP A 142 10.80 -22.91 -5.65
N PHE A 143 9.54 -23.28 -5.79
CA PHE A 143 8.46 -22.70 -4.99
C PHE A 143 8.61 -22.93 -3.50
N ALA A 144 9.32 -24.00 -3.07
CA ALA A 144 9.56 -24.26 -1.66
C ALA A 144 10.54 -23.24 -1.08
N ALA A 145 11.61 -22.91 -1.82
CA ALA A 145 12.55 -21.87 -1.39
C ALA A 145 11.90 -20.47 -1.38
N VAL A 146 11.00 -20.18 -2.35
CA VAL A 146 10.20 -18.94 -2.33
C VAL A 146 9.28 -18.89 -1.12
N ALA A 147 8.58 -20.00 -0.82
CA ALA A 147 7.70 -20.10 0.34
C ALA A 147 8.46 -19.97 1.67
N ASP A 148 9.72 -20.44 1.75
CA ASP A 148 10.55 -20.28 2.94
C ASP A 148 10.81 -18.80 3.25
N ILE A 149 11.23 -18.01 2.26
CA ILE A 149 11.43 -16.57 2.44
C ILE A 149 10.09 -15.87 2.74
N TYR A 150 9.02 -16.23 2.02
CA TYR A 150 7.70 -15.66 2.24
C TYR A 150 7.20 -15.83 3.68
N ASN A 151 7.35 -17.03 4.24
CA ASN A 151 6.85 -17.39 5.58
C ASN A 151 7.79 -16.96 6.71
N ASN A 152 9.11 -17.06 6.51
CA ASN A 152 10.10 -16.91 7.59
C ASN A 152 10.86 -15.58 7.53
N GLY A 153 10.83 -14.88 6.39
CA GLY A 153 11.59 -13.65 6.16
C GLY A 153 13.08 -13.92 6.05
N LYS A 154 13.83 -12.88 5.67
CA LYS A 154 15.28 -12.98 5.49
C LYS A 154 16.02 -11.67 5.82
N ASN A 155 15.45 -10.52 5.41
CA ASN A 155 16.15 -9.24 5.45
C ASN A 155 15.58 -8.27 6.51
N ALA A 156 14.30 -8.38 6.87
CA ALA A 156 13.60 -7.46 7.75
C ALA A 156 13.68 -7.89 9.22
N GLU A 157 14.91 -7.99 9.77
CA GLU A 157 15.17 -8.41 11.13
C GLU A 157 14.70 -7.37 12.15
N LYS A 158 14.03 -7.82 13.21
CA LYS A 158 13.60 -7.01 14.35
C LYS A 158 14.66 -7.07 15.47
N SER A 159 14.55 -6.16 16.42
CA SER A 159 15.47 -6.07 17.57
C SER A 159 15.51 -7.31 18.45
N ASP A 160 14.51 -8.17 18.40
CA ASP A 160 14.45 -9.44 19.14
C ASP A 160 15.05 -10.63 18.35
N GLY A 161 15.59 -10.38 17.14
CA GLY A 161 16.18 -11.39 16.26
C GLY A 161 15.16 -12.16 15.42
N SER A 162 13.86 -11.88 15.53
CA SER A 162 12.85 -12.41 14.61
C SER A 162 12.74 -11.53 13.36
N PHE A 163 12.08 -12.03 12.31
CA PHE A 163 11.90 -11.30 11.08
C PHE A 163 10.44 -10.82 10.91
N ARG A 164 10.26 -9.67 10.28
CA ARG A 164 8.99 -9.35 9.62
C ARG A 164 8.90 -10.20 8.36
N THR A 165 7.69 -10.70 8.06
CA THR A 165 7.48 -11.59 6.92
C THR A 165 6.34 -11.10 6.06
N LEU A 166 6.41 -11.31 4.75
CA LEU A 166 5.29 -10.99 3.85
C LEU A 166 4.06 -11.83 4.20
N ALA A 167 4.23 -13.11 4.60
CA ALA A 167 3.14 -13.95 5.09
C ALA A 167 2.47 -13.36 6.34
N GLY A 168 3.26 -12.84 7.29
CA GLY A 168 2.74 -12.20 8.49
C GLY A 168 1.88 -10.98 8.18
N PHE A 169 2.28 -10.17 7.21
CA PHE A 169 1.48 -9.05 6.74
C PHE A 169 0.23 -9.54 5.96
N ALA A 170 0.39 -10.44 4.99
CA ALA A 170 -0.70 -10.88 4.14
C ALA A 170 -1.79 -11.67 4.89
N SER A 171 -1.44 -12.38 5.98
CA SER A 171 -2.38 -13.14 6.81
C SER A 171 -2.98 -12.36 7.97
N ALA A 172 -2.50 -11.13 8.25
CA ALA A 172 -2.98 -10.35 9.39
C ALA A 172 -4.44 -9.90 9.20
N GLU A 173 -5.26 -10.22 10.18
CA GLU A 173 -6.68 -9.88 10.19
C GLU A 173 -6.95 -8.46 10.72
N GLY A 174 -8.11 -7.91 10.37
CA GLY A 174 -8.59 -6.63 10.93
C GLY A 174 -7.81 -5.41 10.49
N LYS A 175 -7.05 -5.51 9.39
CA LYS A 175 -6.30 -4.40 8.83
C LYS A 175 -7.20 -3.43 8.05
N LYS A 176 -6.75 -2.18 7.90
CA LYS A 176 -7.52 -1.11 7.25
C LYS A 176 -7.30 -1.09 5.73
N HIS A 177 -7.26 -2.26 5.11
CA HIS A 177 -7.33 -2.46 3.67
C HIS A 177 -8.65 -3.16 3.32
N SER A 178 -9.02 -3.14 2.05
CA SER A 178 -10.34 -3.57 1.60
C SER A 178 -10.44 -5.07 1.32
N HIS A 179 -9.33 -5.82 1.27
CA HIS A 179 -9.30 -7.22 0.80
C HIS A 179 -10.17 -8.15 1.63
N ASP A 180 -9.99 -8.18 2.95
CA ASP A 180 -10.75 -9.09 3.81
C ASP A 180 -12.26 -8.76 3.81
N ALA A 181 -12.60 -7.47 3.79
CA ALA A 181 -13.99 -7.03 3.73
C ALA A 181 -14.64 -7.40 2.38
N TYR A 182 -13.92 -7.26 1.29
CA TYR A 182 -14.44 -7.52 -0.06
C TYR A 182 -14.58 -9.01 -0.35
N TYR A 183 -13.56 -9.81 -0.06
CA TYR A 183 -13.59 -11.26 -0.30
C TYR A 183 -14.32 -12.02 0.80
N GLY A 184 -14.69 -11.37 1.91
CA GLY A 184 -15.48 -11.98 2.99
C GLY A 184 -14.74 -13.03 3.80
N ALA A 185 -13.41 -13.01 3.77
CA ALA A 185 -12.56 -13.96 4.48
C ALA A 185 -11.29 -13.27 5.01
N PRO A 186 -10.93 -13.51 6.30
CA PRO A 186 -9.69 -12.98 6.85
C PRO A 186 -8.46 -13.60 6.16
N GLY A 187 -7.39 -12.81 6.01
CA GLY A 187 -6.16 -13.26 5.37
C GLY A 187 -6.30 -13.53 3.87
N SER A 188 -7.24 -12.90 3.20
CA SER A 188 -7.53 -13.13 1.77
C SER A 188 -6.33 -12.90 0.84
N LEU A 189 -5.39 -12.00 1.23
CA LEU A 189 -4.12 -11.79 0.54
C LEU A 189 -3.22 -13.04 0.63
N ASP A 190 -3.04 -13.59 1.84
CA ASP A 190 -2.25 -14.80 2.08
C ASP A 190 -2.84 -16.01 1.36
N VAL A 191 -4.16 -16.18 1.38
CA VAL A 191 -4.87 -17.27 0.68
C VAL A 191 -4.57 -17.24 -0.83
N PHE A 192 -4.57 -16.06 -1.45
CA PHE A 192 -4.24 -15.96 -2.87
C PHE A 192 -2.78 -16.34 -3.16
N ILE A 193 -1.84 -15.82 -2.38
CA ILE A 193 -0.40 -16.06 -2.57
C ILE A 193 -0.04 -17.52 -2.28
N THR A 194 -0.54 -18.09 -1.19
CA THR A 194 -0.26 -19.48 -0.81
C THR A 194 -0.90 -20.47 -1.78
N SER A 195 -2.10 -20.18 -2.31
CA SER A 195 -2.70 -21.00 -3.37
C SER A 195 -1.80 -21.07 -4.61
N ALA A 196 -1.17 -19.97 -4.99
CA ALA A 196 -0.24 -19.96 -6.12
C ALA A 196 1.09 -20.67 -5.79
N LEU A 197 1.65 -20.48 -4.56
CA LEU A 197 2.84 -21.16 -4.09
C LEU A 197 2.66 -22.69 -4.06
N GLU A 198 1.51 -23.16 -3.62
CA GLU A 198 1.21 -24.57 -3.43
C GLU A 198 0.61 -25.24 -4.68
N GLY A 199 0.14 -24.45 -5.66
CA GLY A 199 -0.61 -24.95 -6.82
C GLY A 199 -1.97 -25.52 -6.42
N THR A 200 -2.67 -24.83 -5.52
CA THR A 200 -4.00 -25.21 -5.00
C THR A 200 -5.04 -24.14 -5.35
N GLY A 201 -6.29 -24.32 -4.94
CA GLY A 201 -7.37 -23.36 -5.19
C GLY A 201 -7.47 -23.01 -6.67
N MET A 202 -7.53 -21.72 -7.01
CA MET A 202 -7.60 -21.23 -8.39
C MET A 202 -6.34 -21.53 -9.24
N PHE A 203 -5.24 -21.94 -8.61
CA PHE A 203 -4.00 -22.35 -9.29
C PHE A 203 -3.82 -23.88 -9.35
N ALA A 204 -4.85 -24.66 -9.00
CA ALA A 204 -4.77 -26.11 -9.02
C ALA A 204 -4.63 -26.63 -10.45
N GLY A 205 -3.53 -27.35 -10.71
CA GLY A 205 -3.22 -27.91 -12.04
C GLY A 205 -2.61 -26.91 -13.03
N GLU A 206 -2.41 -25.66 -12.64
CA GLU A 206 -1.77 -24.64 -13.47
C GLU A 206 -0.26 -24.87 -13.62
N ALA A 207 0.26 -24.51 -14.78
CA ALA A 207 1.68 -24.55 -15.07
C ALA A 207 2.47 -23.54 -14.18
N ASP A 208 3.74 -23.83 -13.93
CA ASP A 208 4.61 -22.99 -13.08
C ASP A 208 4.65 -21.53 -13.51
N GLY A 209 4.61 -21.24 -14.82
CA GLY A 209 4.57 -19.87 -15.34
C GLY A 209 3.31 -19.10 -14.92
N VAL A 210 2.16 -19.77 -14.79
CA VAL A 210 0.89 -19.21 -14.33
C VAL A 210 0.94 -18.99 -12.82
N ARG A 211 1.35 -20.01 -12.06
CA ARG A 211 1.53 -19.95 -10.60
C ARG A 211 2.50 -18.83 -10.20
N LYS A 212 3.62 -18.69 -10.93
CA LYS A 212 4.59 -17.62 -10.76
C LYS A 212 3.92 -16.23 -10.76
N GLN A 213 2.96 -15.98 -11.66
CA GLN A 213 2.30 -14.67 -11.71
C GLN A 213 1.48 -14.41 -10.44
N GLY A 214 0.75 -15.41 -9.95
CA GLY A 214 0.02 -15.33 -8.69
C GLY A 214 0.94 -15.02 -7.51
N VAL A 215 2.04 -15.77 -7.38
CA VAL A 215 3.05 -15.56 -6.32
C VAL A 215 3.68 -14.17 -6.43
N GLN A 216 4.32 -13.87 -7.56
CA GLN A 216 5.12 -12.65 -7.72
C GLN A 216 4.28 -11.38 -7.60
N LYS A 217 3.15 -11.32 -8.32
CA LYS A 217 2.30 -10.12 -8.31
C LYS A 217 1.44 -10.04 -7.05
N GLY A 218 1.09 -11.19 -6.47
CA GLY A 218 0.44 -11.25 -5.16
C GLY A 218 1.28 -10.62 -4.06
N MET A 219 2.54 -11.00 -3.96
CA MET A 219 3.46 -10.43 -2.97
C MET A 219 3.84 -8.98 -3.31
N GLN A 220 4.42 -8.76 -4.49
CA GLN A 220 4.99 -7.48 -4.88
C GLN A 220 3.98 -6.36 -5.01
N ASN A 221 2.74 -6.66 -5.41
CA ASN A 221 1.74 -5.65 -5.72
C ASN A 221 0.52 -5.74 -4.79
N GLN A 222 -0.17 -6.88 -4.70
CA GLN A 222 -1.39 -6.95 -3.87
C GLN A 222 -1.05 -6.73 -2.38
N ALA A 223 -0.15 -7.52 -1.80
CA ALA A 223 0.17 -7.42 -0.38
C ALA A 223 0.81 -6.06 -0.05
N LEU A 224 1.84 -5.62 -0.80
CA LEU A 224 2.51 -4.36 -0.48
C LEU A 224 1.59 -3.15 -0.69
N ILE A 225 0.79 -3.08 -1.75
CA ILE A 225 -0.16 -1.96 -1.94
C ILE A 225 -1.28 -1.99 -0.91
N ALA A 226 -1.80 -3.17 -0.54
CA ALA A 226 -2.77 -3.26 0.54
C ALA A 226 -2.21 -2.66 1.84
N TYR A 227 -0.93 -2.90 2.13
CA TYR A 227 -0.29 -2.31 3.30
C TYR A 227 0.06 -0.83 3.13
N VAL A 228 0.45 -0.35 1.96
CA VAL A 228 0.53 1.09 1.70
C VAL A 228 -0.77 1.78 2.06
N LEU A 229 -1.90 1.25 1.60
CA LEU A 229 -3.22 1.82 1.88
C LEU A 229 -3.64 1.63 3.35
N HIS A 230 -3.30 0.49 3.96
CA HIS A 230 -3.53 0.24 5.39
C HIS A 230 -2.81 1.26 6.26
N GLU A 231 -1.52 1.51 6.01
CA GLU A 231 -0.71 2.41 6.81
C GLU A 231 -1.17 3.87 6.64
N ILE A 232 -1.47 4.29 5.41
CA ILE A 232 -2.07 5.60 5.15
C ILE A 232 -3.41 5.76 5.89
N ASN A 233 -4.31 4.77 5.81
CA ASN A 233 -5.60 4.81 6.50
C ASN A 233 -5.44 4.79 8.03
N SER A 234 -4.44 4.06 8.54
CA SER A 234 -4.08 4.05 9.96
C SER A 234 -3.52 5.40 10.41
N ALA A 235 -2.69 6.04 9.57
CA ALA A 235 -2.19 7.38 9.83
C ALA A 235 -3.34 8.40 9.95
N LEU A 236 -4.28 8.39 9.01
CA LEU A 236 -5.44 9.29 9.04
C LEU A 236 -6.31 9.06 10.29
N ALA A 237 -6.54 7.80 10.67
CA ALA A 237 -7.28 7.48 11.89
C ALA A 237 -6.57 7.98 13.14
N LYS A 238 -5.26 7.75 13.26
CA LYS A 238 -4.46 8.24 14.40
C LYS A 238 -4.42 9.78 14.45
N ALA A 239 -4.35 10.46 13.30
CA ALA A 239 -4.43 11.92 13.22
C ALA A 239 -5.80 12.44 13.71
N ALA A 240 -6.90 11.79 13.32
CA ALA A 240 -8.24 12.13 13.80
C ALA A 240 -8.38 11.99 15.33
N ASP A 241 -7.67 11.02 15.92
CA ASP A 241 -7.61 10.81 17.37
C ASP A 241 -6.59 11.73 18.08
N GLY A 242 -5.88 12.59 17.33
CA GLY A 242 -4.84 13.49 17.85
C GLY A 242 -3.51 12.81 18.17
N ASN A 243 -3.33 11.55 17.78
CA ASN A 243 -2.07 10.81 17.91
C ASN A 243 -1.17 11.08 16.69
N TRP A 244 -0.61 12.29 16.64
CA TRP A 244 0.19 12.76 15.51
C TRP A 244 1.49 11.97 15.30
N ALA A 245 2.19 11.61 16.38
CA ALA A 245 3.42 10.82 16.30
C ALA A 245 3.15 9.44 15.69
N GLY A 246 2.10 8.75 16.17
CA GLY A 246 1.68 7.48 15.60
C GLY A 246 1.16 7.62 14.15
N ALA A 247 0.54 8.76 13.80
CA ALA A 247 0.10 9.03 12.45
C ALA A 247 1.27 9.18 11.48
N VAL A 248 2.28 9.95 11.83
CA VAL A 248 3.51 10.12 11.02
C VAL A 248 4.23 8.81 10.85
N HIS A 249 4.33 7.99 11.91
CA HIS A 249 4.98 6.68 11.84
C HIS A 249 4.29 5.75 10.82
N ASN A 250 2.98 5.60 10.87
CA ASN A 250 2.27 4.80 9.87
C ASN A 250 2.39 5.40 8.45
N TRP A 251 2.41 6.72 8.32
CA TRP A 251 2.62 7.35 7.02
C TRP A 251 3.97 6.99 6.41
N ASP A 252 5.03 7.02 7.22
CA ASP A 252 6.38 6.59 6.84
C ASP A 252 6.41 5.10 6.45
N GLU A 253 5.71 4.23 7.19
CA GLU A 253 5.57 2.81 6.84
C GLU A 253 4.92 2.64 5.45
N GLY A 254 3.98 3.50 5.08
CA GLY A 254 3.39 3.52 3.74
C GLY A 254 4.44 3.71 2.64
N TRP A 255 5.38 4.64 2.79
CA TRP A 255 6.49 4.80 1.84
C TRP A 255 7.46 3.63 1.89
N ALA A 256 7.74 3.11 3.08
CA ALA A 256 8.61 1.94 3.26
C ALA A 256 8.10 0.70 2.51
N PHE A 257 6.78 0.50 2.40
CA PHE A 257 6.18 -0.57 1.60
C PHE A 257 6.11 -0.24 0.10
N TYR A 258 5.94 1.04 -0.26
CA TYR A 258 5.83 1.44 -1.65
C TYR A 258 7.16 1.44 -2.40
N HIS A 259 8.18 2.06 -1.82
CA HIS A 259 9.53 2.19 -2.39
C HIS A 259 10.48 1.15 -1.80
N GLY A 260 10.60 1.13 -0.49
CA GLY A 260 11.48 0.25 0.27
C GLY A 260 12.95 0.37 -0.09
N ALA A 261 13.78 -0.48 0.52
CA ALA A 261 15.23 -0.46 0.32
C ALA A 261 15.68 -0.86 -1.10
N ALA A 262 14.77 -1.36 -1.94
CA ALA A 262 15.04 -1.77 -3.32
C ALA A 262 13.83 -1.50 -4.22
N ALA A 263 13.63 -0.26 -4.60
CA ALA A 263 12.47 0.25 -5.35
C ALA A 263 12.06 -0.62 -6.55
N GLY A 264 13.02 -1.17 -7.29
CA GLY A 264 12.78 -2.02 -8.46
C GLY A 264 12.06 -3.35 -8.15
N CYS A 265 12.07 -3.82 -6.90
CA CYS A 265 11.44 -5.06 -6.46
C CYS A 265 10.05 -4.85 -5.85
N GLY A 266 9.66 -3.60 -5.58
CA GLY A 266 8.38 -3.21 -5.01
C GLY A 266 7.38 -2.63 -6.01
N PRO A 267 6.28 -2.05 -5.49
CA PRO A 267 5.27 -1.35 -6.31
C PRO A 267 5.85 -0.21 -7.14
N TYR A 268 6.84 0.52 -6.61
CA TYR A 268 7.53 1.61 -7.30
C TYR A 268 8.08 1.14 -8.65
N GLY A 269 8.86 0.03 -8.68
CA GLY A 269 9.39 -0.52 -9.92
C GLY A 269 8.31 -1.06 -10.87
N THR A 270 7.13 -1.45 -10.34
CA THR A 270 5.97 -1.78 -11.18
C THR A 270 5.44 -0.53 -11.87
N ALA A 271 5.31 0.59 -11.14
CA ALA A 271 4.83 1.86 -11.70
C ALA A 271 5.75 2.35 -12.84
N ASP A 272 7.09 2.30 -12.67
CA ASP A 272 8.04 2.68 -13.73
C ASP A 272 7.88 1.82 -14.99
N LYS A 273 7.73 0.50 -14.80
CA LYS A 273 7.48 -0.41 -15.94
C LYS A 273 6.15 -0.11 -16.65
N ARG A 274 5.11 0.29 -15.91
CA ARG A 274 3.83 0.67 -16.51
C ARG A 274 3.92 2.02 -17.19
N GLY A 275 4.57 3.01 -16.55
CA GLY A 275 4.86 4.31 -17.15
C GLY A 275 5.59 4.18 -18.49
N GLY A 276 6.65 3.37 -18.55
CA GLY A 276 7.36 3.08 -19.78
C GLY A 276 6.49 2.42 -20.86
N ASN A 277 5.62 1.47 -20.47
CA ASN A 277 4.71 0.82 -21.41
C ASN A 277 3.63 1.75 -21.98
N PHE A 278 3.24 2.79 -21.27
CA PHE A 278 2.15 3.67 -21.65
C PHE A 278 2.60 5.08 -22.06
N GLY A 279 3.91 5.32 -22.12
CA GLY A 279 4.47 6.63 -22.48
C GLY A 279 4.19 7.71 -21.44
N THR A 280 4.11 7.34 -20.15
CA THR A 280 3.88 8.24 -19.02
C THR A 280 5.08 8.27 -18.08
N LEU A 281 6.29 8.30 -18.64
CA LEU A 281 7.50 8.59 -17.88
C LEU A 281 7.70 10.11 -17.73
N GLY A 282 8.34 10.51 -16.64
CA GLY A 282 8.74 11.88 -16.38
C GLY A 282 9.85 12.38 -17.31
N ALA A 283 10.38 13.55 -17.02
CA ALA A 283 11.37 14.21 -17.84
C ALA A 283 12.74 13.48 -17.88
N ASP A 284 13.01 12.64 -16.88
CA ASP A 284 14.20 11.78 -16.80
C ASP A 284 14.14 10.58 -17.76
N GLY A 285 12.95 10.22 -18.27
CA GLY A 285 12.71 9.09 -19.13
C GLY A 285 12.76 7.73 -18.42
N GLU A 286 12.81 7.70 -17.09
CA GLU A 286 12.96 6.50 -16.26
C GLU A 286 11.86 6.38 -15.20
N THR A 287 11.56 7.47 -14.48
CA THR A 287 10.56 7.52 -13.42
C THR A 287 9.17 7.72 -13.99
N ALA A 288 8.20 6.91 -13.57
CA ALA A 288 6.80 7.11 -13.97
C ALA A 288 6.22 8.38 -13.34
N LEU A 289 5.41 9.13 -14.09
CA LEU A 289 4.63 10.27 -13.56
C LEU A 289 3.76 9.86 -12.36
N ALA A 290 3.31 8.59 -12.31
CA ALA A 290 2.61 8.05 -11.15
C ALA A 290 3.52 7.99 -9.91
N ASN A 291 4.80 7.62 -10.05
CA ASN A 291 5.78 7.62 -8.95
C ASN A 291 6.10 9.04 -8.47
N GLU A 292 6.28 10.00 -9.39
CA GLU A 292 6.46 11.41 -9.03
C GLU A 292 5.26 11.94 -8.23
N ALA A 293 4.05 11.55 -8.63
CA ALA A 293 2.82 11.93 -7.93
C ALA A 293 2.73 11.29 -6.54
N VAL A 294 3.08 10.00 -6.38
CA VAL A 294 3.11 9.33 -5.08
C VAL A 294 4.15 9.99 -4.17
N LEU A 295 5.39 10.20 -4.64
CA LEU A 295 6.43 10.85 -3.84
C LEU A 295 5.99 12.23 -3.36
N SER A 296 5.47 13.05 -4.27
CA SER A 296 4.98 14.40 -3.93
C SER A 296 3.84 14.35 -2.90
N ALA A 297 2.91 13.41 -3.03
CA ALA A 297 1.82 13.21 -2.08
C ALA A 297 2.32 12.70 -0.72
N MET A 298 3.26 11.76 -0.71
CA MET A 298 3.85 11.23 0.52
C MET A 298 4.59 12.32 1.31
N ILE A 299 5.37 13.17 0.64
CA ILE A 299 6.02 14.33 1.28
C ILE A 299 4.96 15.29 1.85
N ALA A 300 3.96 15.66 1.05
CA ALA A 300 2.92 16.60 1.47
C ALA A 300 2.10 16.07 2.67
N GLY A 301 1.78 14.77 2.69
CA GLY A 301 1.03 14.14 3.77
C GLY A 301 1.85 14.05 5.05
N ARG A 302 3.13 13.66 4.98
CA ARG A 302 4.05 13.70 6.13
C ARG A 302 4.12 15.12 6.72
N ASP A 303 4.34 16.13 5.89
CA ASP A 303 4.48 17.52 6.35
C ASP A 303 3.18 18.05 6.96
N ALA A 304 2.03 17.65 6.41
CA ALA A 304 0.72 17.92 6.98
C ALA A 304 0.56 17.30 8.38
N LEU A 305 0.92 16.02 8.55
CA LEU A 305 0.87 15.33 9.85
C LEU A 305 1.86 15.92 10.85
N LEU A 306 3.06 16.30 10.43
CA LEU A 306 4.04 17.00 11.28
C LEU A 306 3.51 18.35 11.75
N SER A 307 2.70 19.03 10.96
CA SER A 307 2.08 20.31 11.32
C SER A 307 0.71 20.19 12.01
N GLY A 308 0.18 19.00 12.19
CA GLY A 308 -1.16 18.79 12.75
C GLY A 308 -2.31 19.12 11.79
N ASP A 309 -2.08 19.05 10.48
CA ASP A 309 -3.08 19.29 9.41
C ASP A 309 -3.67 17.96 8.90
N ALA A 310 -4.69 17.45 9.57
CA ALA A 310 -5.40 16.23 9.16
C ALA A 310 -6.01 16.35 7.75
N ALA A 311 -6.54 17.52 7.39
CA ALA A 311 -7.15 17.72 6.07
C ALA A 311 -6.11 17.70 4.94
N GLY A 312 -4.91 18.24 5.18
CA GLY A 312 -3.77 18.13 4.28
C GLY A 312 -3.36 16.67 4.05
N ALA A 313 -3.30 15.87 5.13
CA ALA A 313 -3.00 14.45 5.05
C ALA A 313 -4.07 13.65 4.29
N GLU A 314 -5.37 13.92 4.51
CA GLU A 314 -6.47 13.31 3.74
C GLU A 314 -6.37 13.62 2.23
N ASN A 315 -6.05 14.85 1.87
CA ASN A 315 -5.86 15.24 0.48
C ASN A 315 -4.66 14.48 -0.15
N ALA A 316 -3.56 14.34 0.59
CA ALA A 316 -2.39 13.61 0.14
C ALA A 316 -2.70 12.11 -0.05
N ALA A 317 -3.42 11.48 0.88
CA ALA A 317 -3.86 10.09 0.78
C ALA A 317 -4.70 9.84 -0.49
N ALA A 318 -5.61 10.76 -0.83
CA ALA A 318 -6.40 10.66 -2.05
C ALA A 318 -5.53 10.72 -3.33
N LEU A 319 -4.44 11.50 -3.31
CA LEU A 319 -3.49 11.57 -4.44
C LEU A 319 -2.67 10.29 -4.57
N VAL A 320 -2.24 9.67 -3.46
CA VAL A 320 -1.59 8.35 -3.49
C VAL A 320 -2.52 7.31 -4.10
N THR A 321 -3.76 7.24 -3.62
CA THR A 321 -4.77 6.30 -4.16
C THR A 321 -5.00 6.50 -5.65
N ARG A 322 -5.09 7.75 -6.11
CA ARG A 322 -5.24 8.08 -7.53
C ARG A 322 -4.07 7.54 -8.36
N ALA A 323 -2.84 7.73 -7.91
CA ALA A 323 -1.64 7.25 -8.61
C ALA A 323 -1.56 5.70 -8.64
N VAL A 324 -1.94 5.04 -7.55
CA VAL A 324 -2.11 3.57 -7.50
C VAL A 324 -3.10 3.11 -8.56
N VAL A 325 -4.28 3.71 -8.65
CA VAL A 325 -5.30 3.35 -9.65
C VAL A 325 -4.80 3.59 -11.08
N ILE A 326 -4.02 4.65 -11.35
CA ILE A 326 -3.39 4.87 -12.66
C ILE A 326 -2.48 3.68 -13.01
N THR A 327 -1.54 3.34 -12.14
CA THR A 327 -0.57 2.25 -12.35
C THR A 327 -1.26 0.91 -12.64
N TYR A 328 -2.25 0.56 -11.83
CA TYR A 328 -2.92 -0.75 -11.98
C TYR A 328 -3.98 -0.77 -13.08
N SER A 329 -4.57 0.38 -13.46
CA SER A 329 -5.33 0.51 -14.71
C SER A 329 -4.48 0.24 -15.93
N GLN A 330 -3.28 0.82 -15.99
CA GLN A 330 -2.31 0.53 -17.06
C GLN A 330 -1.93 -0.96 -17.08
N ALA A 331 -1.69 -1.57 -15.91
CA ALA A 331 -1.35 -2.97 -15.81
C ALA A 331 -2.45 -3.88 -16.39
N VAL A 332 -3.68 -3.74 -15.93
CA VAL A 332 -4.78 -4.59 -16.41
C VAL A 332 -5.04 -4.40 -17.90
N MET A 333 -5.07 -3.17 -18.40
CA MET A 333 -5.25 -2.94 -19.84
C MET A 333 -4.15 -3.59 -20.69
N ARG A 334 -2.88 -3.51 -20.23
CA ARG A 334 -1.77 -4.13 -20.94
C ARG A 334 -1.93 -5.63 -21.06
N TYR A 335 -2.36 -6.30 -19.99
CA TYR A 335 -2.46 -7.76 -19.99
C TYR A 335 -3.67 -8.27 -20.76
N ALA A 336 -4.77 -7.55 -20.83
CA ALA A 336 -5.85 -7.87 -21.76
C ALA A 336 -5.39 -7.83 -23.23
N VAL A 337 -4.65 -6.78 -23.64
CA VAL A 337 -4.06 -6.70 -24.98
C VAL A 337 -3.05 -7.83 -25.23
N LYS A 338 -2.27 -8.22 -24.19
CA LYS A 338 -1.30 -9.32 -24.35
C LYS A 338 -1.98 -10.68 -24.53
N VAL A 339 -3.06 -10.95 -23.80
CA VAL A 339 -3.85 -12.15 -23.99
C VAL A 339 -4.36 -12.24 -25.45
N GLU A 340 -4.95 -11.17 -25.97
CA GLU A 340 -5.42 -11.11 -27.36
C GLU A 340 -4.27 -11.38 -28.35
N GLY A 341 -3.13 -10.69 -28.21
CA GLY A 341 -2.00 -10.85 -29.10
C GLY A 341 -1.35 -12.24 -29.05
N ASP A 342 -1.30 -12.90 -27.88
CA ASP A 342 -0.80 -14.26 -27.77
C ASP A 342 -1.75 -15.27 -28.44
N LEU A 343 -3.07 -15.08 -28.31
CA LEU A 343 -4.07 -15.91 -29.00
C LEU A 343 -4.03 -15.74 -30.52
N GLU A 344 -3.88 -14.51 -30.99
CA GLU A 344 -3.67 -14.24 -32.43
C GLU A 344 -2.38 -14.92 -32.95
N GLY A 345 -1.34 -14.99 -32.11
CA GLY A 345 -0.10 -15.73 -32.36
C GLY A 345 -0.21 -17.23 -32.20
N GLY A 346 -1.34 -17.77 -31.74
CA GLY A 346 -1.58 -19.19 -31.49
C GLY A 346 -0.90 -19.73 -30.22
N ASP A 347 -0.45 -18.87 -29.31
CA ASP A 347 0.26 -19.24 -28.08
C ASP A 347 -0.70 -19.22 -26.86
N MET A 348 -1.54 -20.25 -26.75
CA MET A 348 -2.49 -20.43 -25.66
C MET A 348 -1.80 -20.48 -24.28
N ALA A 349 -0.63 -21.11 -24.20
CA ALA A 349 0.10 -21.22 -22.92
C ALA A 349 0.56 -19.86 -22.40
N LYS A 350 1.03 -19.02 -23.29
CA LYS A 350 1.46 -17.66 -22.95
C LYS A 350 0.27 -16.74 -22.66
N ALA A 351 -0.83 -16.89 -23.42
CA ALA A 351 -2.09 -16.20 -23.13
C ALA A 351 -2.57 -16.53 -21.70
N ARG A 352 -2.48 -17.81 -21.27
CA ARG A 352 -2.83 -18.22 -19.90
C ARG A 352 -1.94 -17.56 -18.84
N ILE A 353 -0.64 -17.44 -19.09
CA ILE A 353 0.29 -16.75 -18.20
C ILE A 353 -0.12 -15.27 -18.07
N HIS A 354 -0.42 -14.59 -19.20
CA HIS A 354 -0.81 -13.19 -19.18
C HIS A 354 -2.21 -12.95 -18.57
N GLN A 355 -3.13 -13.90 -18.70
CA GLN A 355 -4.42 -13.88 -17.99
C GLN A 355 -4.21 -13.89 -16.47
N ALA A 356 -3.36 -14.79 -15.96
CA ALA A 356 -3.02 -14.85 -14.54
C ALA A 356 -2.29 -13.60 -14.05
N GLU A 357 -1.43 -13.01 -14.88
CA GLU A 357 -0.76 -11.76 -14.55
C GLU A 357 -1.75 -10.59 -14.49
N GLY A 358 -2.70 -10.54 -15.42
CA GLY A 358 -3.81 -9.59 -15.42
C GLY A 358 -4.69 -9.72 -14.17
N LEU A 359 -5.07 -10.96 -13.80
CA LEU A 359 -5.81 -11.26 -12.57
C LEU A 359 -5.08 -10.71 -11.34
N ALA A 360 -3.80 -11.04 -11.21
CA ALA A 360 -3.04 -10.63 -10.04
C ALA A 360 -2.90 -9.10 -9.92
N PHE A 361 -2.81 -8.37 -11.04
CA PHE A 361 -2.83 -6.91 -11.03
C PHE A 361 -4.23 -6.34 -10.79
N TRP A 362 -5.28 -6.98 -11.32
CA TRP A 362 -6.64 -6.57 -11.07
C TRP A 362 -6.98 -6.62 -9.57
N ARG A 363 -6.59 -7.69 -8.90
CA ARG A 363 -6.80 -7.88 -7.46
C ARG A 363 -6.13 -6.82 -6.56
N VAL A 364 -5.30 -5.95 -7.10
CA VAL A 364 -4.75 -4.81 -6.33
C VAL A 364 -5.81 -3.74 -6.09
N ILE A 365 -6.64 -3.45 -7.11
CA ILE A 365 -7.63 -2.36 -7.04
C ILE A 365 -9.09 -2.86 -6.97
N GLU A 366 -9.35 -4.11 -7.30
CA GLU A 366 -10.69 -4.70 -7.23
C GLU A 366 -11.35 -4.54 -5.85
N PRO A 367 -10.67 -4.90 -4.72
CA PRO A 367 -11.27 -4.77 -3.40
C PRO A 367 -11.58 -3.33 -3.02
N GLU A 368 -10.72 -2.39 -3.39
CA GLU A 368 -10.91 -0.96 -3.15
C GLU A 368 -12.17 -0.44 -3.87
N LEU A 369 -12.41 -0.91 -5.10
CA LEU A 369 -13.61 -0.58 -5.86
C LEU A 369 -14.84 -1.31 -5.33
N GLY A 370 -14.67 -2.56 -4.89
CA GLY A 370 -15.74 -3.42 -4.41
C GLY A 370 -16.43 -2.89 -3.16
N VAL A 371 -15.66 -2.45 -2.17
CA VAL A 371 -16.21 -1.89 -0.93
C VAL A 371 -16.96 -0.57 -1.13
N LEU A 372 -16.70 0.15 -2.22
CA LEU A 372 -17.46 1.36 -2.58
C LEU A 372 -18.87 1.04 -3.09
N GLY A 373 -19.13 -0.18 -3.55
CA GLY A 373 -20.46 -0.66 -3.97
C GLY A 373 -21.05 0.01 -5.21
N MET A 374 -20.25 0.79 -5.98
CA MET A 374 -20.74 1.56 -7.13
C MET A 374 -20.14 1.13 -8.47
N PHE A 375 -19.22 0.17 -8.50
CA PHE A 375 -18.47 -0.25 -9.69
C PHE A 375 -18.78 -1.69 -10.11
N GLY A 376 -20.00 -2.18 -9.84
CA GLY A 376 -20.39 -3.57 -10.13
C GLY A 376 -20.14 -4.01 -11.57
N ASP A 377 -20.47 -3.17 -12.56
CA ASP A 377 -20.24 -3.50 -13.98
C ASP A 377 -18.74 -3.53 -14.33
N THR A 378 -17.93 -2.63 -13.76
CA THR A 378 -16.47 -2.64 -13.90
C THR A 378 -15.90 -3.93 -13.36
N ILE A 379 -16.28 -4.29 -12.12
CA ILE A 379 -15.82 -5.49 -11.44
C ILE A 379 -16.22 -6.74 -12.22
N ALA A 380 -17.49 -6.83 -12.65
CA ALA A 380 -17.97 -7.98 -13.43
C ALA A 380 -17.20 -8.14 -14.75
N THR A 381 -16.90 -7.03 -15.44
CA THR A 381 -16.15 -7.05 -16.71
C THR A 381 -14.72 -7.54 -16.52
N LEU A 382 -13.99 -7.00 -15.54
CA LEU A 382 -12.60 -7.37 -15.32
C LEU A 382 -12.47 -8.78 -14.71
N ASN A 383 -13.41 -9.18 -13.86
CA ASN A 383 -13.44 -10.55 -13.34
C ASN A 383 -13.68 -11.56 -14.47
N ALA A 384 -14.63 -11.29 -15.39
CA ALA A 384 -14.86 -12.15 -16.53
C ALA A 384 -13.66 -12.27 -17.49
N GLU A 385 -12.85 -11.20 -17.61
CA GLU A 385 -11.63 -11.20 -18.44
C GLU A 385 -10.52 -12.07 -17.84
N TYR A 386 -10.36 -12.01 -16.51
CA TYR A 386 -9.20 -12.61 -15.84
C TYR A 386 -9.52 -13.88 -15.03
N ASP A 387 -10.75 -14.37 -15.07
CA ASP A 387 -11.15 -15.60 -14.38
C ASP A 387 -10.34 -16.80 -14.87
N LEU A 388 -9.59 -17.42 -13.97
CA LEU A 388 -8.79 -18.61 -14.29
C LEU A 388 -9.64 -19.91 -14.43
N ASP A 389 -10.91 -19.89 -14.07
CA ASP A 389 -11.80 -21.01 -14.35
C ASP A 389 -12.19 -21.05 -15.84
N ASN A 390 -11.91 -19.99 -16.59
CA ASN A 390 -12.20 -19.86 -18.01
C ASN A 390 -10.93 -19.92 -18.87
N GLU A 391 -11.07 -20.35 -20.12
CA GLU A 391 -9.96 -20.28 -21.08
C GLU A 391 -9.61 -18.83 -21.44
N PRO A 392 -8.32 -18.51 -21.68
CA PRO A 392 -7.91 -17.20 -22.15
C PRO A 392 -8.67 -16.79 -23.42
N GLY A 393 -9.12 -15.54 -23.46
CA GLY A 393 -9.88 -14.97 -24.59
C GLY A 393 -11.37 -15.31 -24.60
N SER A 394 -11.89 -16.03 -23.60
CA SER A 394 -13.33 -16.21 -23.43
C SER A 394 -13.99 -15.00 -22.74
N GLY A 395 -13.20 -14.09 -22.21
CA GLY A 395 -13.64 -12.86 -21.57
C GLY A 395 -14.06 -11.76 -22.59
N PRO A 396 -14.42 -10.56 -22.07
CA PRO A 396 -14.96 -9.48 -22.90
C PRO A 396 -13.91 -8.75 -23.75
N GLY A 397 -12.61 -8.96 -23.51
CA GLY A 397 -11.51 -8.43 -24.30
C GLY A 397 -11.01 -7.03 -23.87
N ALA A 398 -9.87 -6.62 -24.45
CA ALA A 398 -9.11 -5.43 -24.05
C ALA A 398 -9.88 -4.11 -24.17
N ASP A 399 -10.68 -3.94 -25.21
CA ASP A 399 -11.50 -2.73 -25.39
C ASP A 399 -12.59 -2.62 -24.32
N ALA A 400 -13.18 -3.75 -23.93
CA ALA A 400 -14.19 -3.78 -22.85
C ALA A 400 -13.54 -3.48 -21.49
N VAL A 401 -12.38 -4.06 -21.18
CA VAL A 401 -11.59 -3.76 -19.98
C VAL A 401 -11.30 -2.27 -19.87
N ARG A 402 -10.80 -1.65 -20.95
CA ARG A 402 -10.54 -0.20 -20.98
C ARG A 402 -11.79 0.61 -20.74
N THR A 403 -12.90 0.27 -21.40
CA THR A 403 -14.17 0.99 -21.29
C THR A 403 -14.77 0.87 -19.88
N ALA A 404 -14.66 -0.31 -19.26
CA ALA A 404 -15.13 -0.57 -17.91
C ALA A 404 -14.40 0.28 -16.85
N LEU A 405 -13.17 0.73 -17.10
CA LEU A 405 -12.41 1.57 -16.19
C LEU A 405 -12.80 3.06 -16.23
N TYR A 406 -13.51 3.53 -17.27
CA TYR A 406 -13.87 4.96 -17.38
C TYR A 406 -14.68 5.53 -16.20
N PRO A 407 -15.65 4.82 -15.59
CA PRO A 407 -16.33 5.33 -14.40
C PRO A 407 -15.38 5.55 -13.21
N VAL A 408 -14.41 4.66 -13.02
CA VAL A 408 -13.37 4.75 -11.97
C VAL A 408 -12.50 5.99 -12.22
N TRP A 409 -12.03 6.15 -13.45
CA TRP A 409 -11.22 7.32 -13.82
C TRP A 409 -12.00 8.62 -13.67
N GLY A 410 -13.29 8.61 -14.02
CA GLY A 410 -14.17 9.78 -13.84
C GLY A 410 -14.32 10.19 -12.37
N LEU A 411 -14.44 9.22 -11.45
CA LEU A 411 -14.52 9.49 -10.02
C LEU A 411 -13.20 10.09 -9.48
N LEU A 412 -12.08 9.54 -9.90
CA LEU A 412 -10.74 9.93 -9.43
C LEU A 412 -10.13 11.10 -10.22
N GLU A 413 -10.87 11.71 -11.13
CA GLU A 413 -10.40 12.77 -12.03
C GLU A 413 -9.14 12.36 -12.82
N ILE A 414 -9.03 11.07 -13.19
CA ILE A 414 -7.95 10.54 -14.02
C ILE A 414 -8.27 10.86 -15.49
N GLY A 415 -7.40 11.62 -16.12
CA GLY A 415 -7.50 11.97 -17.54
C GLY A 415 -6.82 10.93 -18.44
N ARG A 416 -7.05 11.07 -19.74
CA ARG A 416 -6.37 10.21 -20.73
C ARG A 416 -4.86 10.38 -20.72
N ASP A 417 -4.40 11.60 -20.47
CA ASP A 417 -2.96 11.92 -20.42
C ASP A 417 -2.29 11.28 -19.20
N ASP A 418 -3.02 11.10 -18.09
CA ASP A 418 -2.52 10.38 -16.92
C ASP A 418 -2.32 8.87 -17.19
N ILE A 419 -3.20 8.29 -18.00
CA ILE A 419 -3.12 6.87 -18.39
C ILE A 419 -2.12 6.66 -19.52
N GLY A 420 -2.00 7.59 -20.45
CA GLY A 420 -1.20 7.45 -21.64
C GLY A 420 -1.78 6.47 -22.66
N SER A 421 -0.92 5.93 -23.50
CA SER A 421 -1.27 4.95 -24.53
C SER A 421 -0.25 3.83 -24.56
N LEU A 422 -0.71 2.58 -24.64
CA LEU A 422 0.18 1.40 -24.76
C LEU A 422 1.03 1.53 -26.03
N GLN A 423 2.36 1.39 -25.85
CA GLN A 423 3.37 1.54 -26.90
C GLN A 423 3.70 0.19 -27.56
#